data_61bd0cc147acf735a04efddab3cd5467
#
_entry.id   61bd0cc147acf735a04efddab3cd5467
#
_cell.length_a   1.000
_cell.length_b   1.000
_cell.length_c   1.000
_cell.angle_alpha   90.00
_cell.angle_beta   90.00
_cell.angle_gamma   90.00
#
_symmetry.space_group_name_H-M   'P 1'
#
loop_
_entity.id
_entity.type
_entity.pdbx_description
1 polymer ?
#
loop_
_entity_poly.entity_id
_entity_poly.type
_entity_poly.pdbx_seq_one_letter_code
_entity_poly.pdbx_strand_id
1 'polypeptide(L)'
;MSDSRRNGWVLGIVSTALFMVVLDNLVVSVALPTIHRDLGASIQSLEWTVNAYVLSYAVLLLTGAALGDRFGRKRMFLIGMAVFTAASAAAALAPSTGLLVAARAIQGAGAAVVTPLTLTLLAEAFPAERRGMAIGVWSGISGIAVALGPLVGGAVVQGISWHWIFWINVPIGVCVIPIAARVLSESRGPYGTLDLPGLAFGSSGAFGVVFGLVRAQSLGWTNATVLVSLIGGAALLACFVAWELRASEPMLPMAFFAKRSFAVTNVVSLSMYFGMFGSIFFLSQYMQNVLGNTPLQAGLKLLVWTGASMVVAPLAGVFSERLGSRPFMFAGLSLQAGALAWLASMISTHLAYSSMLVPFVMAGAGMALVFAPSANAVLSSVRPSQAGQASGANNAIREVGGVLGVAVLASVFTGSGGYASPQAFVAGLRPALWVGVAVLAIGACVVAALPFRTRAADDETVEQSERPGELALAGELA
;
A
#
# COMPACT_ATOMS: atom_id res chain seq x y z
N MET A 1 -29.39 5.60 -14.09
CA MET A 1 -28.06 6.11 -14.48
C MET A 1 -27.53 5.19 -15.56
N SER A 2 -26.95 5.72 -16.65
CA SER A 2 -26.28 4.85 -17.62
C SER A 2 -25.08 4.19 -16.96
N ASP A 3 -24.74 2.95 -17.40
CA ASP A 3 -23.62 2.18 -16.82
C ASP A 3 -22.31 2.95 -16.86
N SER A 4 -22.04 3.68 -17.94
CA SER A 4 -20.83 4.53 -18.05
C SER A 4 -20.75 5.62 -16.99
N ARG A 5 -21.88 6.27 -16.67
CA ARG A 5 -21.94 7.28 -15.60
C ARG A 5 -21.75 6.65 -14.21
N ARG A 6 -22.34 5.48 -13.99
CA ARG A 6 -22.17 4.74 -12.72
C ARG A 6 -20.72 4.35 -12.49
N ASN A 7 -20.06 3.81 -13.50
CA ASN A 7 -18.66 3.41 -13.41
C ASN A 7 -17.73 4.59 -13.11
N GLY A 8 -17.98 5.76 -13.72
CA GLY A 8 -17.27 7.01 -13.39
C GLY A 8 -17.44 7.43 -11.92
N TRP A 9 -18.65 7.33 -11.39
CA TRP A 9 -18.91 7.61 -9.98
C TRP A 9 -18.24 6.61 -9.04
N VAL A 10 -18.26 5.31 -9.37
CA VAL A 10 -17.56 4.27 -8.60
C VAL A 10 -16.07 4.59 -8.55
N LEU A 11 -15.44 4.87 -9.69
CA LEU A 11 -14.02 5.26 -9.76
C LEU A 11 -13.74 6.48 -8.89
N GLY A 12 -14.57 7.53 -8.97
CA GLY A 12 -14.43 8.73 -8.16
C GLY A 12 -14.51 8.44 -6.66
N ILE A 13 -15.48 7.64 -6.21
CA ILE A 13 -15.71 7.28 -4.81
C ILE A 13 -14.52 6.49 -4.26
N VAL A 14 -14.12 5.40 -4.92
CA VAL A 14 -13.06 4.52 -4.40
C VAL A 14 -11.68 5.19 -4.45
N SER A 15 -11.45 6.05 -5.46
CA SER A 15 -10.22 6.83 -5.56
C SER A 15 -10.14 7.94 -4.50
N THR A 16 -11.26 8.60 -4.19
CA THR A 16 -11.31 9.60 -3.10
C THR A 16 -11.09 8.95 -1.75
N ALA A 17 -11.68 7.78 -1.50
CA ALA A 17 -11.46 7.03 -0.26
C ALA A 17 -10.00 6.60 -0.10
N LEU A 18 -9.37 6.08 -1.16
CA LEU A 18 -7.96 5.73 -1.14
C LEU A 18 -7.06 6.96 -0.95
N PHE A 19 -7.34 8.04 -1.67
CA PHE A 19 -6.63 9.31 -1.54
C PHE A 19 -6.65 9.79 -0.08
N MET A 20 -7.81 9.76 0.56
CA MET A 20 -8.00 10.18 1.95
C MET A 20 -7.16 9.32 2.90
N VAL A 21 -7.17 7.98 2.76
CA VAL A 21 -6.40 7.05 3.60
C VAL A 21 -4.89 7.26 3.43
N VAL A 22 -4.41 7.39 2.20
CA VAL A 22 -2.98 7.57 1.90
C VAL A 22 -2.48 8.94 2.33
N LEU A 23 -3.25 9.99 2.08
CA LEU A 23 -2.92 11.36 2.49
C LEU A 23 -2.79 11.45 4.02
N ASP A 24 -3.76 10.90 4.75
CA ASP A 24 -3.82 10.93 6.20
C ASP A 24 -2.60 10.25 6.85
N ASN A 25 -2.14 9.14 6.27
CA ASN A 25 -0.95 8.45 6.77
C ASN A 25 0.31 9.33 6.72
N LEU A 26 0.44 10.19 5.72
CA LEU A 26 1.65 10.96 5.45
C LEU A 26 1.63 12.35 6.09
N VAL A 27 0.46 12.97 6.20
CA VAL A 27 0.30 14.33 6.68
C VAL A 27 0.69 14.49 8.15
N VAL A 28 0.49 13.45 8.96
CA VAL A 28 0.75 13.46 10.41
C VAL A 28 2.23 13.63 10.73
N SER A 29 3.13 13.04 9.93
CA SER A 29 4.57 13.13 10.16
C SER A 29 5.09 14.58 10.17
N VAL A 30 4.47 15.46 9.39
CA VAL A 30 4.80 16.90 9.32
C VAL A 30 4.30 17.66 10.55
N ALA A 31 3.21 17.19 11.16
CA ALA A 31 2.58 17.82 12.32
C ALA A 31 3.26 17.47 13.67
N LEU A 32 4.07 16.42 13.73
CA LEU A 32 4.65 15.89 14.97
C LEU A 32 5.36 16.98 15.84
N PRO A 33 6.19 17.88 15.29
CA PRO A 33 6.84 18.93 16.10
C PRO A 33 5.85 19.91 16.73
N THR A 34 4.72 20.18 16.06
CA THR A 34 3.69 21.08 16.59
C THR A 34 2.84 20.36 17.64
N ILE A 35 2.47 19.12 17.41
CA ILE A 35 1.78 18.26 18.39
C ILE A 35 2.62 18.09 19.66
N HIS A 36 3.95 17.95 19.52
CA HIS A 36 4.87 17.92 20.66
C HIS A 36 4.73 19.18 21.57
N ARG A 37 4.75 20.35 20.95
CA ARG A 37 4.65 21.62 21.67
C ARG A 37 3.30 21.84 22.32
N ASP A 38 2.23 21.50 21.60
CA ASP A 38 0.86 21.79 22.02
C ASP A 38 0.35 20.82 23.11
N LEU A 39 0.69 19.53 22.99
CA LEU A 39 0.23 18.48 23.92
C LEU A 39 1.29 18.12 24.98
N GLY A 40 2.48 18.70 24.95
CA GLY A 40 3.58 18.34 25.86
C GLY A 40 4.02 16.88 25.74
N ALA A 41 3.84 16.31 24.56
CA ALA A 41 4.03 14.89 24.30
C ALA A 41 5.50 14.47 24.36
N SER A 42 5.82 13.31 24.94
CA SER A 42 7.16 12.73 24.81
C SER A 42 7.44 12.30 23.36
N ILE A 43 8.71 12.24 22.95
CA ILE A 43 9.12 11.75 21.62
C ILE A 43 8.53 10.36 21.36
N GLN A 44 8.56 9.49 22.37
CA GLN A 44 8.01 8.14 22.26
C GLN A 44 6.48 8.15 22.02
N SER A 45 5.74 9.05 22.63
CA SER A 45 4.28 9.19 22.41
C SER A 45 3.98 9.71 21.00
N LEU A 46 4.85 10.57 20.44
CA LEU A 46 4.72 11.05 19.07
C LEU A 46 4.96 9.93 18.06
N GLU A 47 5.97 9.09 18.27
CA GLU A 47 6.19 7.90 17.43
C GLU A 47 4.95 7.01 17.42
N TRP A 48 4.30 6.83 18.57
CA TRP A 48 3.06 6.05 18.64
C TRP A 48 1.87 6.70 17.93
N THR A 49 1.84 8.00 17.75
CA THR A 49 0.78 8.68 16.96
C THR A 49 0.80 8.23 15.50
N VAL A 50 1.98 7.96 14.93
CA VAL A 50 2.13 7.41 13.58
C VAL A 50 2.03 5.89 13.60
N ASN A 51 2.78 5.24 14.49
CA ASN A 51 2.92 3.78 14.49
C ASN A 51 1.61 3.06 14.83
N ALA A 52 0.74 3.62 15.68
CA ALA A 52 -0.55 3.01 16.00
C ALA A 52 -1.46 2.88 14.77
N TYR A 53 -1.47 3.89 13.90
CA TYR A 53 -2.18 3.83 12.63
C TYR A 53 -1.58 2.79 11.70
N VAL A 54 -0.27 2.87 11.44
CA VAL A 54 0.43 1.96 10.51
C VAL A 54 0.29 0.51 10.98
N LEU A 55 0.43 0.27 12.27
CA LEU A 55 0.33 -1.07 12.86
C LEU A 55 -1.09 -1.65 12.71
N SER A 56 -2.12 -0.92 13.14
CA SER A 56 -3.51 -1.39 13.01
C SER A 56 -3.93 -1.54 11.54
N TYR A 57 -3.50 -0.63 10.68
CA TYR A 57 -3.71 -0.68 9.24
C TYR A 57 -3.11 -1.95 8.63
N ALA A 58 -1.80 -2.17 8.81
CA ALA A 58 -1.11 -3.33 8.21
C ALA A 58 -1.65 -4.68 8.73
N VAL A 59 -1.92 -4.75 10.04
CA VAL A 59 -2.41 -5.97 10.71
C VAL A 59 -3.81 -6.37 10.25
N LEU A 60 -4.69 -5.39 10.06
CA LEU A 60 -6.10 -5.64 9.77
C LEU A 60 -6.45 -5.63 8.28
N LEU A 61 -5.50 -5.45 7.36
CA LEU A 61 -5.77 -5.44 5.91
C LEU A 61 -6.43 -6.74 5.42
N LEU A 62 -5.90 -7.89 5.81
CA LEU A 62 -6.48 -9.20 5.46
C LEU A 62 -7.84 -9.38 6.11
N THR A 63 -7.96 -9.00 7.39
CA THR A 63 -9.23 -9.00 8.13
C THR A 63 -10.28 -8.13 7.44
N GLY A 64 -9.91 -6.92 7.01
CA GLY A 64 -10.80 -6.00 6.31
C GLY A 64 -11.33 -6.58 5.01
N ALA A 65 -10.47 -7.25 4.23
CA ALA A 65 -10.88 -7.95 3.02
C ALA A 65 -11.86 -9.10 3.33
N ALA A 66 -11.54 -9.96 4.32
CA ALA A 66 -12.39 -11.08 4.73
C ALA A 66 -13.75 -10.62 5.26
N LEU A 67 -13.80 -9.54 6.04
CA LEU A 67 -15.04 -8.93 6.49
C LEU A 67 -15.90 -8.44 5.32
N GLY A 68 -15.27 -7.80 4.32
CA GLY A 68 -15.94 -7.37 3.10
C GLY A 68 -16.55 -8.53 2.32
N ASP A 69 -15.79 -9.58 2.12
CA ASP A 69 -16.25 -10.77 1.40
C ASP A 69 -17.39 -11.49 2.15
N ARG A 70 -17.36 -11.53 3.48
CA ARG A 70 -18.39 -12.18 4.31
C ARG A 70 -19.65 -11.36 4.47
N PHE A 71 -19.53 -10.09 4.89
CA PHE A 71 -20.66 -9.25 5.31
C PHE A 71 -21.16 -8.30 4.22
N GLY A 72 -20.50 -8.29 3.07
CA GLY A 72 -20.82 -7.43 1.93
C GLY A 72 -19.78 -6.31 1.75
N ARG A 73 -19.26 -6.21 0.55
CA ARG A 73 -18.15 -5.31 0.19
C ARG A 73 -18.54 -3.84 0.30
N LYS A 74 -19.71 -3.47 -0.22
CA LYS A 74 -20.26 -2.12 -0.07
C LYS A 74 -20.52 -1.79 1.40
N ARG A 75 -21.21 -2.68 2.13
CA ARG A 75 -21.56 -2.48 3.53
C ARG A 75 -20.31 -2.25 4.38
N MET A 76 -19.30 -3.10 4.23
CA MET A 76 -18.05 -2.98 4.98
C MET A 76 -17.23 -1.76 4.56
N PHE A 77 -17.23 -1.39 3.28
CA PHE A 77 -16.64 -0.14 2.82
C PHE A 77 -17.26 1.08 3.51
N LEU A 78 -18.59 1.14 3.59
CA LEU A 78 -19.30 2.25 4.27
C LEU A 78 -18.99 2.29 5.77
N ILE A 79 -18.95 1.12 6.44
CA ILE A 79 -18.58 1.02 7.86
C ILE A 79 -17.13 1.46 8.07
N GLY A 80 -16.19 0.97 7.25
CA GLY A 80 -14.78 1.37 7.30
C GLY A 80 -14.59 2.87 7.11
N MET A 81 -15.29 3.46 6.14
CA MET A 81 -15.30 4.92 5.91
C MET A 81 -15.88 5.69 7.11
N ALA A 82 -16.96 5.20 7.71
CA ALA A 82 -17.57 5.83 8.88
C ALA A 82 -16.63 5.77 10.10
N VAL A 83 -16.02 4.60 10.35
CA VAL A 83 -15.02 4.42 11.42
C VAL A 83 -13.82 5.33 11.21
N PHE A 84 -13.27 5.37 9.98
CA PHE A 84 -12.15 6.24 9.63
C PHE A 84 -12.49 7.72 9.87
N THR A 85 -13.64 8.17 9.39
CA THR A 85 -14.12 9.56 9.50
C THR A 85 -14.36 9.96 10.96
N ALA A 86 -15.03 9.10 11.74
CA ALA A 86 -15.30 9.34 13.16
C ALA A 86 -14.00 9.37 13.99
N ALA A 87 -13.10 8.43 13.72
CA ALA A 87 -11.79 8.39 14.37
C ALA A 87 -10.92 9.60 14.00
N SER A 88 -11.03 10.09 12.76
CA SER A 88 -10.37 11.34 12.34
C SER A 88 -10.90 12.55 13.10
N ALA A 89 -12.22 12.65 13.30
CA ALA A 89 -12.81 13.69 14.14
C ALA A 89 -12.35 13.56 15.61
N ALA A 90 -12.28 12.34 16.15
CA ALA A 90 -11.76 12.10 17.50
C ALA A 90 -10.28 12.50 17.65
N ALA A 91 -9.44 12.20 16.62
CA ALA A 91 -8.06 12.64 16.58
C ALA A 91 -7.92 14.17 16.53
N ALA A 92 -8.78 14.84 15.75
CA ALA A 92 -8.82 16.30 15.67
C ALA A 92 -9.25 16.96 16.99
N LEU A 93 -10.04 16.30 17.81
CA LEU A 93 -10.54 16.78 19.10
C LEU A 93 -9.72 16.26 20.30
N ALA A 94 -8.62 15.54 20.06
CA ALA A 94 -7.87 14.87 21.11
C ALA A 94 -7.18 15.87 22.07
N PRO A 95 -7.55 15.93 23.37
CA PRO A 95 -6.94 16.81 24.35
C PRO A 95 -5.65 16.23 24.94
N SER A 96 -5.29 15.00 24.58
CA SER A 96 -4.09 14.31 25.07
C SER A 96 -3.51 13.37 24.01
N THR A 97 -2.22 13.12 24.13
CA THR A 97 -1.50 12.18 23.24
C THR A 97 -2.07 10.75 23.31
N GLY A 98 -2.50 10.30 24.50
CA GLY A 98 -3.08 8.98 24.67
C GLY A 98 -4.37 8.80 23.85
N LEU A 99 -5.27 9.80 23.88
CA LEU A 99 -6.49 9.77 23.08
C LEU A 99 -6.18 9.89 21.59
N LEU A 100 -5.20 10.71 21.23
CA LEU A 100 -4.75 10.82 19.83
C LEU A 100 -4.23 9.48 19.31
N VAL A 101 -3.38 8.78 20.07
CA VAL A 101 -2.86 7.43 19.70
C VAL A 101 -4.00 6.42 19.58
N ALA A 102 -4.96 6.41 20.50
CA ALA A 102 -6.12 5.53 20.43
C ALA A 102 -7.00 5.82 19.19
N ALA A 103 -7.27 7.09 18.90
CA ALA A 103 -7.99 7.51 17.71
C ALA A 103 -7.26 7.08 16.43
N ARG A 104 -5.93 7.22 16.38
CA ARG A 104 -5.09 6.76 15.28
C ARG A 104 -5.16 5.25 15.07
N ALA A 105 -5.15 4.45 16.13
CA ALA A 105 -5.31 3.00 16.01
C ALA A 105 -6.68 2.62 15.40
N ILE A 106 -7.76 3.28 15.85
CA ILE A 106 -9.12 3.06 15.32
C ILE A 106 -9.21 3.53 13.85
N GLN A 107 -8.58 4.66 13.54
CA GLN A 107 -8.53 5.21 12.18
C GLN A 107 -7.80 4.26 11.22
N GLY A 108 -6.66 3.68 11.64
CA GLY A 108 -5.94 2.66 10.89
C GLY A 108 -6.76 1.39 10.66
N ALA A 109 -7.57 0.96 11.64
CA ALA A 109 -8.50 -0.15 11.46
C ALA A 109 -9.59 0.15 10.42
N GLY A 110 -10.14 1.37 10.42
CA GLY A 110 -11.05 1.84 9.36
C GLY A 110 -10.42 1.83 7.97
N ALA A 111 -9.20 2.34 7.87
CA ALA A 111 -8.42 2.35 6.63
C ALA A 111 -8.15 0.93 6.10
N ALA A 112 -7.84 -0.02 7.01
CA ALA A 112 -7.57 -1.42 6.67
C ALA A 112 -8.78 -2.12 6.02
N VAL A 113 -9.99 -1.74 6.42
CA VAL A 113 -11.23 -2.24 5.79
C VAL A 113 -11.44 -1.56 4.43
N VAL A 114 -11.25 -0.25 4.35
CA VAL A 114 -11.52 0.53 3.13
C VAL A 114 -10.60 0.13 1.98
N THR A 115 -9.29 0.06 2.22
CA THR A 115 -8.27 -0.04 1.16
C THR A 115 -8.43 -1.25 0.24
N PRO A 116 -8.51 -2.51 0.71
CA PRO A 116 -8.68 -3.66 -0.17
C PRO A 116 -10.02 -3.63 -0.91
N LEU A 117 -11.06 -3.08 -0.27
CA LEU A 117 -12.38 -2.99 -0.87
C LEU A 117 -12.46 -1.93 -1.98
N THR A 118 -11.62 -0.89 -1.96
CA THR A 118 -11.57 0.08 -3.08
C THR A 118 -11.20 -0.61 -4.39
N LEU A 119 -10.18 -1.47 -4.37
CA LEU A 119 -9.73 -2.18 -5.57
C LEU A 119 -10.76 -3.24 -6.01
N THR A 120 -11.37 -3.95 -5.06
CA THR A 120 -12.38 -4.97 -5.35
C THR A 120 -13.64 -4.36 -5.97
N LEU A 121 -14.19 -3.30 -5.37
CA LEU A 121 -15.37 -2.58 -5.88
C LEU A 121 -15.09 -1.96 -7.26
N LEU A 122 -13.87 -1.48 -7.50
CA LEU A 122 -13.43 -0.99 -8.79
C LEU A 122 -13.45 -2.12 -9.84
N ALA A 123 -12.85 -3.26 -9.50
CA ALA A 123 -12.74 -4.41 -10.40
C ALA A 123 -14.11 -4.99 -10.80
N GLU A 124 -15.10 -4.91 -9.90
CA GLU A 124 -16.49 -5.33 -10.17
C GLU A 124 -17.25 -4.34 -11.04
N ALA A 125 -16.99 -3.05 -10.88
CA ALA A 125 -17.70 -2.01 -11.62
C ALA A 125 -17.28 -1.90 -13.09
N PHE A 126 -16.04 -2.32 -13.42
CA PHE A 126 -15.49 -2.15 -14.75
C PHE A 126 -15.38 -3.50 -15.50
N PRO A 127 -15.82 -3.56 -16.79
CA PRO A 127 -15.58 -4.72 -17.63
C PRO A 127 -14.08 -4.92 -17.85
N ALA A 128 -13.69 -6.16 -18.19
CA ALA A 128 -12.28 -6.58 -18.28
C ALA A 128 -11.44 -5.64 -19.15
N GLU A 129 -12.00 -5.17 -20.29
CA GLU A 129 -11.32 -4.33 -21.29
C GLU A 129 -11.00 -2.91 -20.79
N ARG A 130 -11.68 -2.44 -19.75
CA ARG A 130 -11.49 -1.09 -19.19
C ARG A 130 -10.94 -1.09 -17.76
N ARG A 131 -10.76 -2.28 -17.18
CA ARG A 131 -10.31 -2.45 -15.79
C ARG A 131 -8.90 -1.90 -15.57
N GLY A 132 -7.97 -2.15 -16.49
CA GLY A 132 -6.59 -1.66 -16.37
C GLY A 132 -6.52 -0.13 -16.43
N MET A 133 -7.32 0.52 -17.25
CA MET A 133 -7.41 1.99 -17.26
C MET A 133 -7.94 2.50 -15.92
N ALA A 134 -8.99 1.89 -15.38
CA ALA A 134 -9.59 2.29 -14.10
C ALA A 134 -8.60 2.08 -12.92
N ILE A 135 -7.90 0.94 -12.88
CA ILE A 135 -6.83 0.66 -11.90
C ILE A 135 -5.66 1.64 -12.07
N GLY A 136 -5.32 1.99 -13.31
CA GLY A 136 -4.29 2.98 -13.60
C GLY A 136 -4.61 4.36 -13.03
N VAL A 137 -5.85 4.83 -13.21
CA VAL A 137 -6.33 6.11 -12.63
C VAL A 137 -6.35 6.03 -11.10
N TRP A 138 -6.89 4.95 -10.53
CA TRP A 138 -6.91 4.70 -9.09
C TRP A 138 -5.49 4.71 -8.49
N SER A 139 -4.54 4.06 -9.16
CA SER A 139 -3.13 4.03 -8.77
C SER A 139 -2.46 5.40 -8.87
N GLY A 140 -2.76 6.16 -9.93
CA GLY A 140 -2.25 7.52 -10.12
C GLY A 140 -2.73 8.47 -9.02
N ILE A 141 -4.01 8.38 -8.62
CA ILE A 141 -4.58 9.17 -7.51
C ILE A 141 -3.90 8.82 -6.18
N SER A 142 -3.58 7.54 -5.93
CA SER A 142 -2.78 7.15 -4.77
C SER A 142 -1.38 7.81 -4.79
N GLY A 143 -0.72 7.84 -5.94
CA GLY A 143 0.56 8.54 -6.12
C GLY A 143 0.49 10.04 -5.81
N ILE A 144 -0.62 10.70 -6.22
CA ILE A 144 -0.86 12.11 -5.88
C ILE A 144 -1.00 12.29 -4.37
N ALA A 145 -1.74 11.39 -3.69
CA ALA A 145 -1.92 11.46 -2.24
C ALA A 145 -0.57 11.39 -1.50
N VAL A 146 0.33 10.50 -1.96
CA VAL A 146 1.70 10.41 -1.42
C VAL A 146 2.46 11.73 -1.56
N ALA A 147 2.33 12.38 -2.71
CA ALA A 147 2.99 13.66 -2.99
C ALA A 147 2.43 14.81 -2.17
N LEU A 148 1.11 14.89 -2.10
CA LEU A 148 0.41 15.99 -1.43
C LEU A 148 0.49 15.88 0.09
N GLY A 149 0.79 14.70 0.68
CA GLY A 149 0.88 14.51 2.12
C GLY A 149 1.71 15.56 2.83
N PRO A 150 3.02 15.66 2.57
CA PRO A 150 3.88 16.66 3.19
C PRO A 150 3.47 18.10 2.84
N LEU A 151 3.00 18.36 1.62
CA LEU A 151 2.57 19.67 1.17
C LEU A 151 1.33 20.16 1.93
N VAL A 152 0.27 19.34 1.92
CA VAL A 152 -0.99 19.66 2.63
C VAL A 152 -0.74 19.75 4.13
N GLY A 153 0.03 18.79 4.69
CA GLY A 153 0.42 18.81 6.09
C GLY A 153 1.15 20.09 6.49
N GLY A 154 2.17 20.48 5.71
CA GLY A 154 2.92 21.71 5.94
C GLY A 154 2.06 22.96 5.85
N ALA A 155 1.25 23.10 4.81
CA ALA A 155 0.38 24.25 4.61
C ALA A 155 -0.69 24.37 5.71
N VAL A 156 -1.31 23.26 6.10
CA VAL A 156 -2.37 23.23 7.12
C VAL A 156 -1.79 23.51 8.51
N VAL A 157 -0.68 22.89 8.87
CA VAL A 157 -0.04 23.06 10.19
C VAL A 157 0.49 24.48 10.38
N GLN A 158 1.07 25.08 9.33
CA GLN A 158 1.61 26.46 9.41
C GLN A 158 0.52 27.53 9.27
N GLY A 159 -0.51 27.28 8.43
CA GLY A 159 -1.51 28.29 8.11
C GLY A 159 -2.69 28.33 9.07
N ILE A 160 -3.02 27.22 9.73
CA ILE A 160 -4.23 27.13 10.58
C ILE A 160 -3.89 26.46 11.92
N SER A 161 -3.81 25.13 11.97
CA SER A 161 -3.47 24.33 13.15
C SER A 161 -3.32 22.86 12.77
N TRP A 162 -2.53 22.09 13.56
CA TRP A 162 -2.35 20.66 13.30
C TRP A 162 -3.65 19.84 13.39
N HIS A 163 -4.67 20.27 14.13
CA HIS A 163 -5.96 19.60 14.24
C HIS A 163 -6.64 19.46 12.85
N TRP A 164 -6.41 20.42 11.96
CA TRP A 164 -7.01 20.44 10.63
C TRP A 164 -6.46 19.36 9.69
N ILE A 165 -5.30 18.75 9.96
CA ILE A 165 -4.85 17.58 9.19
C ILE A 165 -5.83 16.41 9.32
N PHE A 166 -6.51 16.31 10.47
CA PHE A 166 -7.56 15.33 10.71
C PHE A 166 -8.94 15.82 10.27
N TRP A 167 -9.25 17.08 10.57
CA TRP A 167 -10.54 17.67 10.16
C TRP A 167 -10.80 17.62 8.65
N ILE A 168 -9.79 17.67 7.80
CA ILE A 168 -9.93 17.60 6.34
C ILE A 168 -10.61 16.30 5.87
N ASN A 169 -10.45 15.21 6.60
CA ASN A 169 -11.06 13.92 6.29
C ASN A 169 -12.57 13.90 6.59
N VAL A 170 -13.03 14.71 7.54
CA VAL A 170 -14.42 14.66 8.02
C VAL A 170 -15.40 15.11 6.94
N PRO A 171 -15.31 16.29 6.31
CA PRO A 171 -16.21 16.68 5.24
C PRO A 171 -16.14 15.73 4.04
N ILE A 172 -14.96 15.21 3.71
CA ILE A 172 -14.79 14.21 2.63
C ILE A 172 -15.59 12.95 2.95
N GLY A 173 -15.40 12.39 4.16
CA GLY A 173 -16.11 11.19 4.58
C GLY A 173 -17.63 11.39 4.64
N VAL A 174 -18.09 12.51 5.21
CA VAL A 174 -19.52 12.87 5.30
C VAL A 174 -20.16 12.99 3.90
N CYS A 175 -19.44 13.47 2.90
CA CYS A 175 -19.92 13.54 1.52
C CYS A 175 -19.85 12.19 0.80
N VAL A 176 -18.74 11.46 0.94
CA VAL A 176 -18.50 10.19 0.21
C VAL A 176 -19.44 9.09 0.68
N ILE A 177 -19.68 8.94 1.98
CA ILE A 177 -20.52 7.86 2.54
C ILE A 177 -21.94 7.83 1.92
N PRO A 178 -22.75 8.92 1.91
CA PRO A 178 -24.09 8.87 1.35
C PRO A 178 -24.08 8.68 -0.19
N ILE A 179 -23.08 9.21 -0.89
CA ILE A 179 -22.94 9.00 -2.33
C ILE A 179 -22.61 7.52 -2.61
N ALA A 180 -21.66 6.95 -1.88
CA ALA A 180 -21.29 5.55 -1.99
C ALA A 180 -22.46 4.61 -1.67
N ALA A 181 -23.25 4.93 -0.65
CA ALA A 181 -24.45 4.17 -0.29
C ALA A 181 -25.50 4.08 -1.42
N ARG A 182 -25.56 5.10 -2.28
CA ARG A 182 -26.52 5.15 -3.42
C ARG A 182 -25.95 4.56 -4.71
N VAL A 183 -24.63 4.66 -4.92
CA VAL A 183 -23.99 4.35 -6.20
C VAL A 183 -23.39 2.94 -6.22
N LEU A 184 -22.75 2.50 -5.13
CA LEU A 184 -22.11 1.21 -5.08
C LEU A 184 -23.13 0.09 -5.03
N SER A 185 -22.87 -0.99 -5.77
CA SER A 185 -23.64 -2.23 -5.69
C SER A 185 -23.10 -3.12 -4.58
N GLU A 186 -23.99 -3.88 -3.93
CA GLU A 186 -23.55 -4.85 -2.94
C GLU A 186 -23.05 -6.11 -3.63
N SER A 187 -21.95 -6.65 -3.11
CA SER A 187 -21.38 -7.91 -3.53
C SER A 187 -20.73 -8.64 -2.37
N ARG A 188 -20.46 -9.92 -2.51
CA ARG A 188 -19.86 -10.76 -1.49
C ARG A 188 -18.80 -11.68 -2.09
N GLY A 189 -17.91 -12.19 -1.26
CA GLY A 189 -16.94 -13.21 -1.61
C GLY A 189 -17.57 -14.61 -1.71
N PRO A 190 -16.75 -15.62 -2.07
CA PRO A 190 -17.24 -16.97 -2.37
C PRO A 190 -17.65 -17.77 -1.12
N TYR A 191 -17.12 -17.43 0.05
CA TYR A 191 -17.30 -18.23 1.27
C TYR A 191 -18.30 -17.62 2.24
N GLY A 192 -19.09 -18.51 2.85
CA GLY A 192 -20.17 -18.16 3.78
C GLY A 192 -19.73 -17.97 5.22
N THR A 193 -18.61 -18.52 5.66
CA THR A 193 -18.12 -18.47 7.06
C THR A 193 -16.89 -17.58 7.19
N LEU A 194 -16.62 -17.11 8.41
CA LEU A 194 -15.41 -16.35 8.73
C LEU A 194 -14.40 -17.30 9.36
N ASP A 195 -13.23 -17.38 8.78
CA ASP A 195 -12.11 -18.17 9.34
C ASP A 195 -11.49 -17.44 10.54
N LEU A 196 -12.09 -17.66 11.72
CA LEU A 196 -11.62 -17.03 12.96
C LEU A 196 -10.19 -17.45 13.36
N PRO A 197 -9.78 -18.73 13.27
CA PRO A 197 -8.39 -19.12 13.54
C PRO A 197 -7.40 -18.50 12.55
N GLY A 198 -7.70 -18.53 11.26
CA GLY A 198 -6.88 -17.88 10.24
C GLY A 198 -6.72 -16.38 10.48
N LEU A 199 -7.82 -15.72 10.85
CA LEU A 199 -7.83 -14.30 11.20
C LEU A 199 -6.98 -14.02 12.46
N ALA A 200 -7.08 -14.87 13.50
CA ALA A 200 -6.29 -14.72 14.72
C ALA A 200 -4.80 -14.93 14.46
N PHE A 201 -4.40 -16.00 13.77
CA PHE A 201 -3.01 -16.27 13.44
C PHE A 201 -2.43 -15.22 12.48
N GLY A 202 -3.16 -14.86 11.42
CA GLY A 202 -2.73 -13.89 10.43
C GLY A 202 -2.53 -12.50 11.03
N SER A 203 -3.53 -12.00 11.78
CA SER A 203 -3.45 -10.69 12.42
C SER A 203 -2.40 -10.64 13.52
N SER A 204 -2.33 -11.65 14.41
CA SER A 204 -1.31 -11.67 15.48
C SER A 204 0.10 -11.84 14.92
N GLY A 205 0.26 -12.66 13.87
CA GLY A 205 1.54 -12.82 13.18
C GLY A 205 1.99 -11.55 12.49
N ALA A 206 1.11 -10.89 11.74
CA ALA A 206 1.38 -9.60 11.12
C ALA A 206 1.70 -8.53 12.19
N PHE A 207 0.96 -8.50 13.30
CA PHE A 207 1.25 -7.63 14.43
C PHE A 207 2.68 -7.83 14.96
N GLY A 208 3.07 -9.09 15.23
CA GLY A 208 4.39 -9.40 15.75
C GLY A 208 5.50 -8.94 14.79
N VAL A 209 5.36 -9.22 13.48
CA VAL A 209 6.35 -8.79 12.48
C VAL A 209 6.42 -7.27 12.36
N VAL A 210 5.29 -6.59 12.13
CA VAL A 210 5.27 -5.13 11.94
C VAL A 210 5.70 -4.40 13.21
N PHE A 211 5.23 -4.83 14.38
CA PHE A 211 5.66 -4.27 15.67
C PHE A 211 7.16 -4.43 15.90
N GLY A 212 7.71 -5.63 15.62
CA GLY A 212 9.13 -5.89 15.72
C GLY A 212 9.96 -5.00 14.79
N LEU A 213 9.54 -4.82 13.52
CA LEU A 213 10.20 -3.95 12.56
C LEU A 213 10.17 -2.47 12.98
N VAL A 214 9.03 -1.98 13.47
CA VAL A 214 8.90 -0.61 13.96
C VAL A 214 9.78 -0.39 15.20
N ARG A 215 9.80 -1.33 16.13
CA ARG A 215 10.61 -1.24 17.34
C ARG A 215 12.12 -1.43 17.12
N ALA A 216 12.51 -2.12 16.05
CA ALA A 216 13.91 -2.31 15.71
C ALA A 216 14.65 -0.99 15.49
N GLN A 217 13.96 0.06 15.04
CA GLN A 217 14.55 1.40 14.84
C GLN A 217 14.95 2.07 16.17
N SER A 218 14.15 1.89 17.24
CA SER A 218 14.38 2.55 18.52
C SER A 218 15.14 1.69 19.53
N LEU A 219 14.94 0.35 19.51
CA LEU A 219 15.53 -0.58 20.47
C LEU A 219 16.76 -1.33 19.94
N GLY A 220 16.96 -1.33 18.62
CA GLY A 220 17.98 -2.12 17.96
C GLY A 220 17.55 -3.56 17.66
N TRP A 221 18.14 -4.16 16.65
CA TRP A 221 17.78 -5.50 16.13
C TRP A 221 18.07 -6.66 17.10
N THR A 222 18.99 -6.47 18.04
CA THR A 222 19.38 -7.48 19.04
C THR A 222 18.54 -7.43 20.33
N ASN A 223 17.64 -6.46 20.45
CA ASN A 223 16.80 -6.35 21.63
C ASN A 223 15.81 -7.51 21.75
N ALA A 224 15.66 -8.08 22.93
CA ALA A 224 14.80 -9.24 23.18
C ALA A 224 13.35 -9.00 22.75
N THR A 225 12.78 -7.81 22.97
CA THR A 225 11.42 -7.47 22.54
C THR A 225 11.30 -7.53 21.02
N VAL A 226 12.29 -7.05 20.27
CA VAL A 226 12.32 -7.08 18.81
C VAL A 226 12.42 -8.52 18.32
N LEU A 227 13.36 -9.29 18.85
CA LEU A 227 13.57 -10.68 18.46
C LEU A 227 12.36 -11.56 18.74
N VAL A 228 11.79 -11.45 19.95
CA VAL A 228 10.56 -12.19 20.34
C VAL A 228 9.39 -11.81 19.43
N SER A 229 9.23 -10.53 19.11
CA SER A 229 8.16 -10.07 18.23
C SER A 229 8.33 -10.58 16.80
N LEU A 230 9.54 -10.52 16.24
CA LEU A 230 9.81 -10.98 14.88
C LEU A 230 9.71 -12.50 14.77
N ILE A 231 10.35 -13.25 15.69
CA ILE A 231 10.33 -14.71 15.69
C ILE A 231 8.93 -15.23 16.00
N GLY A 232 8.29 -14.70 17.03
CA GLY A 232 6.92 -15.05 17.39
C GLY A 232 5.91 -14.71 16.28
N GLY A 233 6.07 -13.53 15.68
CA GLY A 233 5.25 -13.12 14.53
C GLY A 233 5.45 -14.03 13.33
N ALA A 234 6.69 -14.37 12.98
CA ALA A 234 6.99 -15.32 11.90
C ALA A 234 6.43 -16.72 12.18
N ALA A 235 6.54 -17.21 13.43
CA ALA A 235 5.96 -18.48 13.84
C ALA A 235 4.44 -18.48 13.71
N LEU A 236 3.76 -17.41 14.13
CA LEU A 236 2.31 -17.27 13.97
C LEU A 236 1.89 -17.19 12.50
N LEU A 237 2.68 -16.53 11.63
CA LEU A 237 2.44 -16.54 10.17
C LEU A 237 2.65 -17.94 9.58
N ALA A 238 3.62 -18.71 10.07
CA ALA A 238 3.78 -20.10 9.68
C ALA A 238 2.59 -20.97 10.13
N CYS A 239 2.06 -20.75 11.35
CA CYS A 239 0.81 -21.35 11.81
C CYS A 239 -0.38 -20.95 10.96
N PHE A 240 -0.47 -19.67 10.56
CA PHE A 240 -1.47 -19.17 9.63
C PHE A 240 -1.44 -19.96 8.31
N VAL A 241 -0.27 -20.05 7.66
CA VAL A 241 -0.12 -20.81 6.42
C VAL A 241 -0.50 -22.29 6.61
N ALA A 242 -0.04 -22.91 7.70
CA ALA A 242 -0.36 -24.31 8.00
C ALA A 242 -1.87 -24.53 8.26
N TRP A 243 -2.56 -23.55 8.84
CA TRP A 243 -4.01 -23.56 9.03
C TRP A 243 -4.75 -23.39 7.70
N GLU A 244 -4.41 -22.37 6.91
CA GLU A 244 -5.04 -22.06 5.62
C GLU A 244 -4.92 -23.21 4.61
N LEU A 245 -3.86 -24.02 4.70
CA LEU A 245 -3.70 -25.24 3.89
C LEU A 245 -4.69 -26.37 4.28
N ARG A 246 -5.32 -26.29 5.46
CA ARG A 246 -6.24 -27.30 5.98
C ARG A 246 -7.67 -26.80 6.11
N ALA A 247 -7.87 -25.49 6.13
CA ALA A 247 -9.18 -24.87 6.28
C ALA A 247 -10.09 -25.21 5.08
N SER A 248 -11.34 -25.56 5.36
CA SER A 248 -12.34 -25.84 4.32
C SER A 248 -12.77 -24.56 3.59
N GLU A 249 -12.85 -23.44 4.30
CA GLU A 249 -13.16 -22.11 3.76
C GLU A 249 -12.05 -21.13 4.16
N PRO A 250 -10.87 -21.19 3.50
CA PRO A 250 -9.71 -20.40 3.89
C PRO A 250 -9.94 -18.91 3.64
N MET A 251 -9.49 -18.06 4.57
CA MET A 251 -9.51 -16.60 4.40
C MET A 251 -8.61 -16.17 3.25
N LEU A 252 -7.45 -16.83 3.10
CA LEU A 252 -6.48 -16.63 2.02
C LEU A 252 -6.09 -17.98 1.42
N PRO A 253 -6.72 -18.42 0.32
CA PRO A 253 -6.37 -19.68 -0.31
C PRO A 253 -4.89 -19.74 -0.69
N MET A 254 -4.11 -20.62 -0.05
CA MET A 254 -2.67 -20.79 -0.35
C MET A 254 -2.41 -21.23 -1.79
N ALA A 255 -3.41 -21.81 -2.46
CA ALA A 255 -3.40 -22.11 -3.88
C ALA A 255 -3.11 -20.88 -4.77
N PHE A 256 -3.40 -19.66 -4.30
CA PHE A 256 -3.04 -18.44 -5.02
C PHE A 256 -1.52 -18.34 -5.20
N PHE A 257 -0.74 -18.67 -4.18
CA PHE A 257 0.72 -18.63 -4.22
C PHE A 257 1.34 -19.76 -5.03
N ALA A 258 0.61 -20.85 -5.28
CA ALA A 258 1.01 -21.87 -6.24
C ALA A 258 0.96 -21.34 -7.69
N LYS A 259 0.10 -20.36 -7.98
CA LYS A 259 0.08 -19.68 -9.27
C LYS A 259 1.28 -18.73 -9.38
N ARG A 260 2.17 -19.03 -10.32
CA ARG A 260 3.42 -18.28 -10.53
C ARG A 260 3.17 -16.77 -10.74
N SER A 261 2.09 -16.42 -11.45
CA SER A 261 1.71 -15.03 -11.68
C SER A 261 1.41 -14.30 -10.37
N PHE A 262 0.62 -14.90 -9.48
CA PHE A 262 0.28 -14.31 -8.18
C PHE A 262 1.50 -14.18 -7.27
N ALA A 263 2.28 -15.26 -7.09
CA ALA A 263 3.45 -15.26 -6.21
C ALA A 263 4.49 -14.24 -6.64
N VAL A 264 4.91 -14.26 -7.91
CA VAL A 264 5.90 -13.32 -8.45
C VAL A 264 5.41 -11.88 -8.36
N THR A 265 4.14 -11.62 -8.70
CA THR A 265 3.60 -10.25 -8.61
C THR A 265 3.60 -9.71 -7.19
N ASN A 266 3.37 -10.56 -6.17
CA ASN A 266 3.45 -10.15 -4.77
C ASN A 266 4.90 -9.85 -4.34
N VAL A 267 5.90 -10.63 -4.78
CA VAL A 267 7.31 -10.31 -4.57
C VAL A 267 7.70 -8.99 -5.22
N VAL A 268 7.25 -8.75 -6.44
CA VAL A 268 7.44 -7.48 -7.17
C VAL A 268 6.83 -6.31 -6.41
N SER A 269 5.60 -6.47 -5.89
CA SER A 269 4.90 -5.46 -5.10
C SER A 269 5.66 -5.15 -3.80
N LEU A 270 6.13 -6.16 -3.10
CA LEU A 270 6.96 -6.02 -1.89
C LEU A 270 8.25 -5.25 -2.20
N SER A 271 8.98 -5.64 -3.24
CA SER A 271 10.24 -5.00 -3.63
C SER A 271 10.04 -3.54 -4.02
N MET A 272 8.99 -3.23 -4.76
CA MET A 272 8.64 -1.86 -5.14
C MET A 272 8.37 -0.99 -3.91
N TYR A 273 7.52 -1.46 -2.97
CA TYR A 273 7.17 -0.71 -1.76
C TYR A 273 8.38 -0.54 -0.84
N PHE A 274 9.22 -1.58 -0.71
CA PHE A 274 10.49 -1.50 0.02
C PHE A 274 11.37 -0.36 -0.52
N GLY A 275 11.63 -0.35 -1.82
CA GLY A 275 12.47 0.66 -2.46
C GLY A 275 11.86 2.06 -2.39
N MET A 276 10.56 2.18 -2.65
CA MET A 276 9.83 3.45 -2.68
C MET A 276 9.78 4.11 -1.31
N PHE A 277 9.17 3.44 -0.32
CA PHE A 277 8.93 4.06 1.00
C PHE A 277 10.24 4.34 1.74
N GLY A 278 11.17 3.38 1.72
CA GLY A 278 12.48 3.58 2.34
C GLY A 278 13.24 4.76 1.72
N SER A 279 13.23 4.87 0.39
CA SER A 279 13.97 5.94 -0.30
C SER A 279 13.30 7.31 -0.15
N ILE A 280 11.98 7.41 -0.30
CA ILE A 280 11.23 8.67 -0.13
C ILE A 280 11.42 9.21 1.29
N PHE A 281 11.37 8.34 2.30
CA PHE A 281 11.58 8.71 3.70
C PHE A 281 12.95 9.38 3.89
N PHE A 282 14.03 8.75 3.43
CA PHE A 282 15.38 9.29 3.60
C PHE A 282 15.69 10.46 2.68
N LEU A 283 15.18 10.47 1.45
CA LEU A 283 15.37 11.60 0.53
C LEU A 283 14.64 12.86 1.00
N SER A 284 13.46 12.71 1.62
CA SER A 284 12.78 13.82 2.28
C SER A 284 13.63 14.43 3.41
N GLN A 285 14.22 13.58 4.25
CA GLN A 285 15.08 14.01 5.32
C GLN A 285 16.41 14.59 4.83
N TYR A 286 16.98 14.03 3.78
CA TYR A 286 18.17 14.57 3.12
C TYR A 286 17.94 16.01 2.63
N MET A 287 16.80 16.26 1.97
CA MET A 287 16.46 17.60 1.52
C MET A 287 16.30 18.58 2.69
N GLN A 288 15.81 18.14 3.83
CA GLN A 288 15.61 18.98 5.02
C GLN A 288 16.91 19.16 5.81
N ASN A 289 17.58 18.06 6.20
CA ASN A 289 18.70 18.09 7.13
C ASN A 289 20.04 18.44 6.48
N VAL A 290 20.19 18.17 5.18
CA VAL A 290 21.46 18.41 4.44
C VAL A 290 21.35 19.60 3.52
N LEU A 291 20.26 19.68 2.72
CA LEU A 291 20.09 20.78 1.74
C LEU A 291 19.36 22.00 2.32
N GLY A 292 18.95 21.98 3.60
CA GLY A 292 18.35 23.11 4.30
C GLY A 292 16.94 23.50 3.81
N ASN A 293 16.23 22.61 3.13
CA ASN A 293 14.87 22.89 2.68
C ASN A 293 13.88 22.83 3.85
N THR A 294 12.85 23.66 3.80
CA THR A 294 11.71 23.51 4.70
C THR A 294 10.94 22.20 4.37
N PRO A 295 10.16 21.65 5.31
CA PRO A 295 9.32 20.49 5.03
C PRO A 295 8.43 20.67 3.79
N LEU A 296 7.85 21.86 3.62
CA LEU A 296 7.03 22.23 2.46
C LEU A 296 7.85 22.19 1.16
N GLN A 297 9.05 22.78 1.16
CA GLN A 297 9.93 22.75 -0.01
C GLN A 297 10.37 21.33 -0.38
N ALA A 298 10.69 20.49 0.62
CA ALA A 298 11.05 19.10 0.41
C ALA A 298 9.86 18.32 -0.21
N GLY A 299 8.64 18.54 0.29
CA GLY A 299 7.41 17.96 -0.27
C GLY A 299 7.18 18.41 -1.72
N LEU A 300 7.28 19.71 -2.01
CA LEU A 300 7.15 20.25 -3.38
C LEU A 300 8.18 19.65 -4.35
N LYS A 301 9.40 19.46 -3.90
CA LYS A 301 10.47 18.84 -4.71
C LYS A 301 10.23 17.36 -4.97
N LEU A 302 9.65 16.64 -4.02
CA LEU A 302 9.25 15.23 -4.19
C LEU A 302 8.01 15.05 -5.10
N LEU A 303 7.23 16.14 -5.35
CA LEU A 303 6.13 16.10 -6.32
C LEU A 303 6.58 15.66 -7.72
N VAL A 304 7.82 15.91 -8.10
CA VAL A 304 8.36 15.45 -9.38
C VAL A 304 8.36 13.93 -9.47
N TRP A 305 8.72 13.24 -8.37
CA TRP A 305 8.66 11.77 -8.31
C TRP A 305 7.22 11.26 -8.45
N THR A 306 6.35 11.72 -7.59
CA THR A 306 4.97 11.21 -7.53
C THR A 306 4.08 11.74 -8.64
N GLY A 307 4.33 12.96 -9.13
CA GLY A 307 3.64 13.56 -10.28
C GLY A 307 3.90 12.80 -11.58
N ALA A 308 5.12 12.28 -11.78
CA ALA A 308 5.42 11.42 -12.91
C ALA A 308 4.55 10.16 -12.92
N SER A 309 4.25 9.60 -11.75
CA SER A 309 3.38 8.43 -11.66
C SER A 309 1.93 8.70 -12.06
N MET A 310 1.44 9.92 -11.83
CA MET A 310 0.07 10.31 -12.23
C MET A 310 -0.15 10.21 -13.75
N VAL A 311 0.86 10.56 -14.53
CA VAL A 311 0.78 10.51 -15.98
C VAL A 311 1.04 9.10 -16.51
N VAL A 312 1.99 8.40 -15.92
CA VAL A 312 2.43 7.09 -16.42
C VAL A 312 1.49 5.95 -15.99
N ALA A 313 0.87 6.01 -14.79
CA ALA A 313 0.06 4.90 -14.27
C ALA A 313 -1.17 4.57 -15.12
N PRO A 314 -1.98 5.54 -15.62
CA PRO A 314 -3.10 5.24 -16.51
C PRO A 314 -2.65 4.59 -17.82
N LEU A 315 -1.54 5.09 -18.40
CA LEU A 315 -0.96 4.54 -19.63
C LEU A 315 -0.44 3.11 -19.39
N ALA A 316 0.30 2.90 -18.30
CA ALA A 316 0.78 1.58 -17.91
C ALA A 316 -0.38 0.59 -17.71
N GLY A 317 -1.49 1.01 -17.09
CA GLY A 317 -2.70 0.22 -16.93
C GLY A 317 -3.27 -0.25 -18.27
N VAL A 318 -3.51 0.68 -19.19
CA VAL A 318 -4.05 0.38 -20.54
C VAL A 318 -3.13 -0.51 -21.36
N PHE A 319 -1.85 -0.17 -21.42
CA PHE A 319 -0.91 -0.91 -22.25
C PHE A 319 -0.56 -2.28 -21.68
N SER A 320 -0.58 -2.45 -20.35
CA SER A 320 -0.33 -3.75 -19.72
C SER A 320 -1.42 -4.78 -20.00
N GLU A 321 -2.65 -4.38 -20.29
CA GLU A 321 -3.72 -5.29 -20.76
C GLU A 321 -3.41 -5.89 -22.13
N ARG A 322 -2.81 -5.08 -23.02
CA ARG A 322 -2.51 -5.51 -24.40
C ARG A 322 -1.20 -6.29 -24.52
N LEU A 323 -0.16 -5.82 -23.82
CA LEU A 323 1.21 -6.34 -23.92
C LEU A 323 1.59 -7.30 -22.81
N GLY A 324 0.68 -7.50 -21.82
CA GLY A 324 0.96 -8.24 -20.60
C GLY A 324 1.67 -7.42 -19.53
N SER A 325 1.53 -7.79 -18.26
CA SER A 325 2.09 -7.03 -17.12
C SER A 325 3.60 -7.19 -16.97
N ARG A 326 4.19 -8.30 -17.46
CA ARG A 326 5.61 -8.64 -17.28
C ARG A 326 6.57 -7.55 -17.76
N PRO A 327 6.53 -7.06 -19.03
CA PRO A 327 7.48 -6.08 -19.52
C PRO A 327 7.40 -4.76 -18.74
N PHE A 328 6.20 -4.37 -18.31
CA PHE A 328 5.99 -3.15 -17.53
C PHE A 328 6.59 -3.26 -16.12
N MET A 329 6.35 -4.36 -15.41
CA MET A 329 6.90 -4.60 -14.08
C MET A 329 8.43 -4.68 -14.13
N PHE A 330 9.00 -5.36 -15.13
CA PHE A 330 10.45 -5.43 -15.33
C PHE A 330 11.05 -4.06 -15.60
N ALA A 331 10.52 -3.33 -16.58
CA ALA A 331 10.98 -1.99 -16.91
C ALA A 331 10.83 -1.01 -15.73
N GLY A 332 9.71 -1.13 -15.00
CA GLY A 332 9.42 -0.28 -13.85
C GLY A 332 10.39 -0.48 -12.69
N LEU A 333 10.65 -1.73 -12.27
CA LEU A 333 11.63 -2.01 -11.22
C LEU A 333 13.05 -1.67 -11.65
N SER A 334 13.41 -1.94 -12.91
CA SER A 334 14.72 -1.59 -13.47
C SER A 334 14.93 -0.07 -13.53
N LEU A 335 13.90 0.66 -13.91
CA LEU A 335 13.94 2.13 -13.97
C LEU A 335 14.05 2.73 -12.56
N GLN A 336 13.31 2.19 -11.59
CA GLN A 336 13.42 2.59 -10.18
C GLN A 336 14.81 2.27 -9.60
N ALA A 337 15.32 1.07 -9.84
CA ALA A 337 16.67 0.67 -9.41
C ALA A 337 17.74 1.58 -10.01
N GLY A 338 17.65 1.86 -11.32
CA GLY A 338 18.54 2.78 -12.02
C GLY A 338 18.47 4.21 -11.48
N ALA A 339 17.27 4.71 -11.18
CA ALA A 339 17.07 6.02 -10.57
C ALA A 339 17.71 6.12 -9.19
N LEU A 340 17.51 5.11 -8.33
CA LEU A 340 18.14 5.09 -7.01
C LEU A 340 19.66 4.92 -7.09
N ALA A 341 20.17 4.09 -8.01
CA ALA A 341 21.60 3.95 -8.24
C ALA A 341 22.23 5.26 -8.69
N TRP A 342 21.56 5.99 -9.60
CA TRP A 342 22.00 7.32 -10.02
C TRP A 342 22.01 8.29 -8.84
N LEU A 343 20.95 8.37 -8.04
CA LEU A 343 20.92 9.20 -6.84
C LEU A 343 22.03 8.80 -5.86
N ALA A 344 22.19 7.51 -5.55
CA ALA A 344 23.22 7.02 -4.64
C ALA A 344 24.64 7.38 -5.08
N SER A 345 24.91 7.44 -6.39
CA SER A 345 26.22 7.79 -6.94
C SER A 345 26.54 9.28 -6.81
N MET A 346 25.52 10.16 -6.96
CA MET A 346 25.73 11.62 -7.02
C MET A 346 25.47 12.33 -5.67
N ILE A 347 24.81 11.67 -4.70
CA ILE A 347 24.40 12.30 -3.46
C ILE A 347 25.61 12.86 -2.69
N SER A 348 25.52 14.14 -2.32
CA SER A 348 26.58 14.91 -1.65
C SER A 348 25.98 16.01 -0.78
N THR A 349 26.79 16.68 0.02
CA THR A 349 26.33 17.78 0.89
C THR A 349 25.87 19.04 0.14
N HIS A 350 26.20 19.15 -1.16
CA HIS A 350 25.91 20.34 -1.98
C HIS A 350 25.23 19.99 -3.30
N LEU A 351 24.46 18.90 -3.34
CA LEU A 351 23.80 18.46 -4.59
C LEU A 351 22.72 19.47 -5.02
N ALA A 352 22.84 19.95 -6.26
CA ALA A 352 21.82 20.82 -6.85
C ALA A 352 20.52 20.02 -7.11
N TYR A 353 19.37 20.62 -6.78
CA TYR A 353 18.07 19.97 -7.01
C TYR A 353 17.83 19.62 -8.49
N SER A 354 18.31 20.46 -9.43
CA SER A 354 18.20 20.18 -10.87
C SER A 354 18.78 18.83 -11.27
N SER A 355 19.84 18.36 -10.62
CA SER A 355 20.45 17.06 -10.86
C SER A 355 19.57 15.89 -10.36
N MET A 356 18.65 16.14 -9.43
CA MET A 356 17.72 15.13 -8.89
C MET A 356 16.47 14.96 -9.77
N LEU A 357 16.16 15.92 -10.65
CA LEU A 357 14.91 15.92 -11.43
C LEU A 357 14.76 14.68 -12.30
N VAL A 358 15.79 14.34 -13.09
CA VAL A 358 15.74 13.16 -13.98
C VAL A 358 15.60 11.87 -13.19
N PRO A 359 16.43 11.58 -12.17
CA PRO A 359 16.22 10.41 -11.30
C PRO A 359 14.83 10.37 -10.65
N PHE A 360 14.28 11.50 -10.22
CA PHE A 360 12.93 11.53 -9.61
C PHE A 360 11.84 11.18 -10.63
N VAL A 361 11.91 11.72 -11.86
CA VAL A 361 10.99 11.33 -12.93
C VAL A 361 11.11 9.85 -13.26
N MET A 362 12.33 9.32 -13.35
CA MET A 362 12.58 7.89 -13.60
C MET A 362 12.00 7.03 -12.48
N ALA A 363 12.22 7.40 -11.21
CA ALA A 363 11.70 6.66 -10.07
C ALA A 363 10.16 6.66 -10.03
N GLY A 364 9.54 7.80 -10.31
CA GLY A 364 8.08 7.93 -10.37
C GLY A 364 7.45 7.18 -11.53
N ALA A 365 8.05 7.27 -12.72
CA ALA A 365 7.63 6.50 -13.88
C ALA A 365 7.79 4.99 -13.61
N GLY A 366 8.92 4.58 -13.04
CA GLY A 366 9.19 3.20 -12.64
C GLY A 366 8.15 2.66 -11.64
N MET A 367 7.80 3.45 -10.63
CA MET A 367 6.75 3.13 -9.68
C MET A 367 5.40 2.88 -10.39
N ALA A 368 5.01 3.76 -11.30
CA ALA A 368 3.75 3.66 -12.03
C ALA A 368 3.69 2.44 -12.95
N LEU A 369 4.80 2.11 -13.60
CA LEU A 369 4.95 0.92 -14.45
C LEU A 369 4.83 -0.39 -13.66
N VAL A 370 5.00 -0.37 -12.34
CA VAL A 370 4.79 -1.55 -11.47
C VAL A 370 3.40 -1.52 -10.83
N PHE A 371 2.97 -0.38 -10.29
CA PHE A 371 1.81 -0.28 -9.41
C PHE A 371 0.51 -0.75 -10.09
N ALA A 372 0.16 -0.17 -11.24
CA ALA A 372 -1.06 -0.51 -11.96
C ALA A 372 -1.01 -1.92 -12.58
N PRO A 373 0.07 -2.31 -13.31
CA PRO A 373 0.16 -3.66 -13.86
C PRO A 373 0.20 -4.77 -12.81
N SER A 374 0.80 -4.54 -11.62
CA SER A 374 0.80 -5.55 -10.56
C SER A 374 -0.60 -5.74 -9.95
N ALA A 375 -1.36 -4.66 -9.73
CA ALA A 375 -2.73 -4.76 -9.25
C ALA A 375 -3.62 -5.53 -10.25
N ASN A 376 -3.46 -5.24 -11.55
CA ASN A 376 -4.17 -5.96 -12.60
C ASN A 376 -3.75 -7.45 -12.67
N ALA A 377 -2.45 -7.76 -12.58
CA ALA A 377 -1.94 -9.13 -12.60
C ALA A 377 -2.43 -9.95 -11.39
N VAL A 378 -2.53 -9.35 -10.21
CA VAL A 378 -3.10 -9.99 -9.01
C VAL A 378 -4.55 -10.35 -9.24
N LEU A 379 -5.38 -9.40 -9.70
CA LEU A 379 -6.80 -9.61 -9.92
C LEU A 379 -7.08 -10.60 -11.05
N SER A 380 -6.31 -10.57 -12.14
CA SER A 380 -6.47 -11.48 -13.27
C SER A 380 -5.98 -12.92 -12.97
N SER A 381 -5.24 -13.14 -11.88
CA SER A 381 -4.77 -14.47 -11.46
C SER A 381 -5.80 -15.26 -10.65
N VAL A 382 -6.92 -14.64 -10.26
CA VAL A 382 -7.96 -15.23 -9.41
C VAL A 382 -9.35 -15.05 -10.03
N ARG A 383 -10.33 -15.83 -9.55
CA ARG A 383 -11.74 -15.67 -9.97
C ARG A 383 -12.28 -14.31 -9.45
N PRO A 384 -13.22 -13.67 -10.16
CA PRO A 384 -13.79 -12.38 -9.71
C PRO A 384 -14.36 -12.41 -8.28
N SER A 385 -14.95 -13.54 -7.87
CA SER A 385 -15.44 -13.74 -6.50
C SER A 385 -14.34 -13.70 -5.44
N GLN A 386 -13.10 -14.05 -5.78
CA GLN A 386 -11.92 -14.10 -4.91
C GLN A 386 -11.09 -12.80 -4.93
N ALA A 387 -11.53 -11.78 -5.65
CA ALA A 387 -10.80 -10.51 -5.81
C ALA A 387 -10.52 -9.81 -4.47
N GLY A 388 -11.42 -9.91 -3.50
CA GLY A 388 -11.24 -9.36 -2.14
C GLY A 388 -10.05 -9.97 -1.42
N GLN A 389 -9.98 -11.31 -1.41
CA GLN A 389 -8.88 -12.06 -0.77
C GLN A 389 -7.53 -11.74 -1.43
N ALA A 390 -7.49 -11.75 -2.76
CA ALA A 390 -6.28 -11.44 -3.52
C ALA A 390 -5.81 -10.00 -3.31
N SER A 391 -6.75 -9.04 -3.32
CA SER A 391 -6.47 -7.62 -3.04
C SER A 391 -5.97 -7.41 -1.62
N GLY A 392 -6.62 -8.04 -0.63
CA GLY A 392 -6.21 -7.98 0.78
C GLY A 392 -4.79 -8.48 0.97
N ALA A 393 -4.47 -9.66 0.42
CA ALA A 393 -3.12 -10.24 0.48
C ALA A 393 -2.07 -9.34 -0.17
N ASN A 394 -2.34 -8.84 -1.37
CA ASN A 394 -1.41 -7.96 -2.08
C ASN A 394 -1.16 -6.65 -1.32
N ASN A 395 -2.20 -6.02 -0.75
CA ASN A 395 -2.04 -4.81 0.04
C ASN A 395 -1.26 -5.08 1.33
N ALA A 396 -1.53 -6.18 2.06
CA ALA A 396 -0.77 -6.56 3.24
C ALA A 396 0.72 -6.76 2.94
N ILE A 397 1.05 -7.46 1.84
CA ILE A 397 2.43 -7.69 1.40
C ILE A 397 3.13 -6.38 1.02
N ARG A 398 2.43 -5.46 0.35
CA ARG A 398 2.92 -4.11 0.04
C ARG A 398 3.29 -3.34 1.30
N GLU A 399 2.40 -3.30 2.29
CA GLU A 399 2.62 -2.58 3.55
C GLU A 399 3.83 -3.16 4.31
N VAL A 400 3.92 -4.48 4.41
CA VAL A 400 5.09 -5.15 4.99
C VAL A 400 6.37 -4.75 4.24
N GLY A 401 6.32 -4.70 2.90
CA GLY A 401 7.42 -4.22 2.07
C GLY A 401 7.85 -2.79 2.41
N GLY A 402 6.89 -1.88 2.57
CA GLY A 402 7.15 -0.48 2.93
C GLY A 402 7.78 -0.33 4.31
N VAL A 403 7.20 -0.99 5.33
CA VAL A 403 7.74 -0.97 6.71
C VAL A 403 9.14 -1.58 6.76
N LEU A 404 9.34 -2.71 6.09
CA LEU A 404 10.65 -3.38 6.01
C LEU A 404 11.68 -2.49 5.30
N GLY A 405 11.27 -1.81 4.23
CA GLY A 405 12.14 -0.87 3.51
C GLY A 405 12.64 0.26 4.41
N VAL A 406 11.74 0.93 5.12
CA VAL A 406 12.14 1.99 6.07
C VAL A 406 13.04 1.43 7.18
N ALA A 407 12.68 0.29 7.78
CA ALA A 407 13.43 -0.29 8.89
C ALA A 407 14.85 -0.73 8.48
N VAL A 408 14.99 -1.41 7.35
CA VAL A 408 16.29 -1.90 6.86
C VAL A 408 17.18 -0.73 6.42
N LEU A 409 16.62 0.23 5.64
CA LEU A 409 17.39 1.39 5.23
C LEU A 409 17.82 2.24 6.42
N ALA A 410 16.97 2.38 7.45
CA ALA A 410 17.33 3.07 8.70
C ALA A 410 18.48 2.40 9.44
N SER A 411 18.47 1.07 9.51
CA SER A 411 19.54 0.31 10.14
C SER A 411 20.90 0.50 9.42
N VAL A 412 20.89 0.42 8.08
CA VAL A 412 22.09 0.66 7.26
C VAL A 412 22.55 2.12 7.38
N PHE A 413 21.62 3.06 7.37
CA PHE A 413 21.90 4.49 7.53
C PHE A 413 22.59 4.80 8.87
N THR A 414 22.05 4.28 9.97
CA THR A 414 22.62 4.51 11.31
C THR A 414 23.95 3.78 11.53
N GLY A 415 24.10 2.59 10.92
CA GLY A 415 25.36 1.80 10.99
C GLY A 415 26.52 2.39 10.18
N SER A 416 26.23 3.20 9.15
CA SER A 416 27.24 3.76 8.24
C SER A 416 27.42 5.28 8.40
N GLY A 417 26.54 5.96 9.15
CA GLY A 417 26.54 7.41 9.31
C GLY A 417 25.58 7.87 10.39
N GLY A 418 24.63 8.74 10.09
CA GLY A 418 23.63 9.22 11.05
C GLY A 418 23.29 10.69 10.89
N TYR A 419 22.69 11.26 11.92
CA TYR A 419 22.20 12.65 11.93
C TYR A 419 23.18 13.69 12.47
N ALA A 420 24.40 13.28 12.88
CA ALA A 420 25.35 14.16 13.58
C ALA A 420 25.86 15.34 12.74
N SER A 421 25.93 15.18 11.41
CA SER A 421 26.34 16.22 10.47
C SER A 421 25.83 15.92 9.07
N PRO A 422 25.79 16.92 8.16
CA PRO A 422 25.46 16.70 6.74
C PRO A 422 26.34 15.62 6.09
N GLN A 423 27.63 15.57 6.43
CA GLN A 423 28.57 14.57 5.94
C GLN A 423 28.23 13.17 6.44
N ALA A 424 27.94 13.04 7.75
CA ALA A 424 27.51 11.77 8.36
C ALA A 424 26.18 11.30 7.73
N PHE A 425 25.27 12.23 7.47
CA PHE A 425 24.00 11.90 6.81
C PHE A 425 24.21 11.31 5.41
N VAL A 426 25.05 11.96 4.59
CA VAL A 426 25.38 11.47 3.24
C VAL A 426 26.10 10.13 3.29
N ALA A 427 27.03 9.93 4.25
CA ALA A 427 27.74 8.67 4.47
C ALA A 427 26.78 7.50 4.78
N GLY A 428 25.75 7.74 5.58
CA GLY A 428 24.71 6.74 5.88
C GLY A 428 23.70 6.54 4.76
N LEU A 429 23.31 7.64 4.09
CA LEU A 429 22.28 7.58 3.04
C LEU A 429 22.72 6.80 1.80
N ARG A 430 23.96 6.98 1.37
CA ARG A 430 24.50 6.34 0.16
C ARG A 430 24.40 4.81 0.21
N PRO A 431 24.92 4.10 1.23
CA PRO A 431 24.77 2.65 1.31
C PRO A 431 23.30 2.21 1.52
N ALA A 432 22.49 3.00 2.24
CA ALA A 432 21.07 2.72 2.38
C ALA A 432 20.35 2.71 1.02
N LEU A 433 20.60 3.69 0.16
CA LEU A 433 20.04 3.71 -1.21
C LEU A 433 20.50 2.52 -2.04
N TRP A 434 21.78 2.09 -1.91
CA TRP A 434 22.27 0.89 -2.61
C TRP A 434 21.57 -0.39 -2.17
N VAL A 435 21.16 -0.51 -0.91
CA VAL A 435 20.31 -1.63 -0.46
C VAL A 435 18.94 -1.56 -1.17
N GLY A 436 18.35 -0.37 -1.29
CA GLY A 436 17.13 -0.18 -2.08
C GLY A 436 17.30 -0.62 -3.54
N VAL A 437 18.42 -0.24 -4.16
CA VAL A 437 18.80 -0.67 -5.54
C VAL A 437 18.84 -2.20 -5.63
N ALA A 438 19.51 -2.85 -4.68
CA ALA A 438 19.67 -4.32 -4.69
C ALA A 438 18.31 -5.03 -4.60
N VAL A 439 17.43 -4.60 -3.71
CA VAL A 439 16.10 -5.20 -3.55
C VAL A 439 15.24 -4.99 -4.80
N LEU A 440 15.27 -3.80 -5.41
CA LEU A 440 14.55 -3.52 -6.66
C LEU A 440 15.10 -4.34 -7.83
N ALA A 441 16.43 -4.49 -7.93
CA ALA A 441 17.08 -5.31 -8.95
C ALA A 441 16.74 -6.80 -8.80
N ILE A 442 16.74 -7.33 -7.57
CA ILE A 442 16.27 -8.69 -7.28
C ILE A 442 14.80 -8.84 -7.71
N GLY A 443 13.93 -7.89 -7.35
CA GLY A 443 12.55 -7.88 -7.81
C GLY A 443 12.42 -7.90 -9.33
N ALA A 444 13.25 -7.11 -10.06
CA ALA A 444 13.28 -7.12 -11.51
C ALA A 444 13.72 -8.48 -12.08
N CYS A 445 14.73 -9.12 -11.49
CA CYS A 445 15.16 -10.48 -11.87
C CYS A 445 14.03 -11.50 -11.65
N VAL A 446 13.29 -11.40 -10.54
CA VAL A 446 12.17 -12.29 -10.23
C VAL A 446 11.04 -12.15 -11.26
N VAL A 447 10.84 -10.96 -11.85
CA VAL A 447 9.88 -10.76 -12.95
C VAL A 447 10.20 -11.66 -14.15
N ALA A 448 11.47 -11.98 -14.41
CA ALA A 448 11.86 -12.88 -15.49
C ALA A 448 11.22 -14.28 -15.34
N ALA A 449 10.81 -14.66 -14.14
CA ALA A 449 10.10 -15.91 -13.88
C ALA A 449 8.62 -15.88 -14.35
N LEU A 450 8.04 -14.72 -14.70
CA LEU A 450 6.68 -14.65 -15.25
C LEU A 450 6.62 -15.13 -16.70
N PRO A 451 5.52 -15.78 -17.13
CA PRO A 451 5.28 -16.07 -18.54
C PRO A 451 5.09 -14.76 -19.33
N PHE A 452 5.46 -14.75 -20.61
CA PHE A 452 5.38 -13.56 -21.47
C PHE A 452 3.93 -13.11 -21.75
N ARG A 453 2.97 -14.05 -21.76
CA ARG A 453 1.54 -13.81 -21.91
C ARG A 453 0.78 -14.75 -20.98
N THR A 454 0.03 -14.20 -20.04
CA THR A 454 -1.11 -14.91 -19.47
C THR A 454 -2.24 -14.87 -20.51
N ARG A 455 -2.28 -15.86 -21.37
CA ARG A 455 -3.42 -16.07 -22.26
C ARG A 455 -4.56 -16.58 -21.37
N ALA A 456 -5.77 -16.04 -21.58
CA ALA A 456 -7.03 -16.56 -21.04
C ALA A 456 -7.35 -18.01 -21.54
N ALA A 457 -6.34 -18.78 -21.95
CA ALA A 457 -6.46 -20.11 -22.54
C ALA A 457 -6.55 -21.23 -21.50
N ASP A 458 -6.28 -20.93 -20.21
CA ASP A 458 -6.42 -21.96 -19.17
C ASP A 458 -7.86 -22.06 -18.61
N ASP A 459 -8.73 -21.08 -18.91
CA ASP A 459 -10.14 -21.14 -18.47
C ASP A 459 -10.99 -22.06 -19.36
N GLU A 460 -10.69 -22.20 -20.63
CA GLU A 460 -11.43 -23.13 -21.52
C GLU A 460 -11.17 -24.61 -21.18
N THR A 461 -9.97 -24.95 -20.72
CA THR A 461 -9.64 -26.34 -20.33
C THR A 461 -10.24 -26.73 -18.98
N VAL A 462 -10.42 -25.78 -18.06
CA VAL A 462 -11.08 -26.03 -16.76
C VAL A 462 -12.60 -26.10 -16.94
N GLU A 463 -13.19 -25.25 -17.80
CA GLU A 463 -14.62 -25.29 -18.09
C GLU A 463 -15.05 -26.54 -18.86
N GLN A 464 -14.18 -27.06 -19.73
CA GLN A 464 -14.40 -28.35 -20.42
C GLN A 464 -14.18 -29.56 -19.51
N SER A 465 -13.35 -29.45 -18.48
CA SER A 465 -13.14 -30.51 -17.48
C SER A 465 -14.27 -30.60 -16.44
N GLU A 466 -15.02 -29.52 -16.23
CA GLU A 466 -16.16 -29.51 -15.28
C GLU A 466 -17.52 -29.83 -15.94
N ARG A 467 -17.57 -30.12 -17.25
CA ARG A 467 -18.78 -30.57 -17.96
C ARG A 467 -18.71 -32.03 -18.46
N PRO A 468 -18.52 -33.02 -17.56
CA PRO A 468 -18.54 -34.43 -18.02
C PRO A 468 -19.95 -34.97 -18.29
N GLY A 469 -21.02 -34.23 -17.99
CA GLY A 469 -22.40 -34.74 -18.01
C GLY A 469 -23.30 -34.24 -19.13
N GLU A 470 -23.01 -33.12 -19.78
CA GLU A 470 -23.93 -32.57 -20.81
C GLU A 470 -23.76 -33.16 -22.21
N LEU A 471 -22.58 -33.71 -22.52
CA LEU A 471 -22.34 -34.38 -23.84
C LEU A 471 -22.85 -35.82 -23.88
N ALA A 472 -23.12 -36.46 -22.73
CA ALA A 472 -23.70 -37.80 -22.68
C ALA A 472 -25.23 -37.81 -22.98
N LEU A 473 -25.91 -36.68 -22.69
CA LEU A 473 -27.38 -36.57 -22.90
C LEU A 473 -27.76 -36.15 -24.33
N ALA A 474 -26.84 -35.61 -25.12
CA ALA A 474 -27.10 -35.25 -26.53
C ALA A 474 -26.90 -36.42 -27.49
N GLY A 475 -26.25 -37.51 -27.10
CA GLY A 475 -26.01 -38.70 -27.87
C GLY A 475 -27.11 -39.78 -27.76
N GLU A 476 -28.06 -39.66 -26.83
CA GLU A 476 -29.17 -40.63 -26.69
C GLU A 476 -30.48 -40.16 -27.32
N LEU A 477 -30.52 -39.00 -27.96
CA LEU A 477 -31.70 -38.43 -28.65
C LEU A 477 -31.51 -38.21 -30.17
N ALA A 478 -30.48 -38.84 -30.78
CA ALA A 478 -30.32 -38.85 -32.23
C ALA A 478 -30.50 -40.31 -32.78
#